data_c125f6af43b0a61573bab783bc233db4
#
_entry.id   c125f6af43b0a61573bab783bc233db4
#
_cell.length_a   1.000
_cell.length_b   1.000
_cell.length_c   1.000
_cell.angle_alpha   90.00
_cell.angle_beta   90.00
_cell.angle_gamma   90.00
#
_symmetry.space_group_name_H-M   'P 1'
#
loop_
_entity.id
_entity.type
_entity.pdbx_description
1 polymer ?
#
loop_
_entity_poly.entity_id
_entity_poly.type
_entity_poly.pdbx_seq_one_letter_code
_entity_poly.pdbx_strand_id
1 'polypeptide(L)'
;MTKRTIVSIIHYTMDKSFTGPYLFFISLSFVWCAGIFAAPLLQNAGMHAAAGVLYEAFGRVCHQRAGRSFFCAGQQLGVCKRCTSVYLSFFASAVLFPFLARRKWRRMERPPASILEMIPSQTIALICFLPMLFDVGLSIAGITVSTTITRVVSGTMLGSILPWYVIPVFLDAWVHRRFETIKKKEKTQ
;
A
#
# COMPACT_ATOMS: atom_id res chain seq x y z
N MET A 1 17.38 -35.97 -3.82
CA MET A 1 16.92 -34.87 -2.97
C MET A 1 15.42 -35.02 -2.75
N THR A 2 14.98 -35.19 -1.50
CA THR A 2 13.57 -35.41 -1.18
C THR A 2 12.77 -34.11 -1.38
N LYS A 3 11.51 -34.22 -1.84
CA LYS A 3 10.58 -33.05 -2.01
C LYS A 3 10.54 -32.13 -0.79
N ARG A 4 10.68 -32.69 0.43
CA ARG A 4 10.75 -31.93 1.69
C ARG A 4 11.98 -31.02 1.79
N THR A 5 13.15 -31.45 1.28
CA THR A 5 14.40 -30.67 1.34
C THR A 5 14.32 -29.46 0.39
N ILE A 6 13.75 -29.64 -0.81
CA ILE A 6 13.55 -28.56 -1.79
C ILE A 6 12.56 -27.51 -1.25
N VAL A 7 11.45 -27.93 -0.68
CA VAL A 7 10.44 -27.04 -0.06
C VAL A 7 11.04 -26.28 1.13
N SER A 8 11.88 -26.93 1.95
CA SER A 8 12.55 -26.27 3.10
C SER A 8 13.60 -25.24 2.63
N ILE A 9 14.35 -25.52 1.58
CA ILE A 9 15.33 -24.58 1.00
C ILE A 9 14.62 -23.40 0.34
N ILE A 10 13.54 -23.63 -0.40
CA ILE A 10 12.71 -22.58 -0.99
C ILE A 10 12.11 -21.71 0.10
N HIS A 11 11.60 -22.30 1.18
CA HIS A 11 11.03 -21.56 2.32
C HIS A 11 12.07 -20.67 3.00
N TYR A 12 13.29 -21.16 3.22
CA TYR A 12 14.38 -20.42 3.87
C TYR A 12 14.95 -19.30 2.97
N THR A 13 15.12 -19.56 1.68
CA THR A 13 15.62 -18.56 0.72
C THR A 13 14.58 -17.50 0.40
N MET A 14 13.31 -17.86 0.35
CA MET A 14 12.21 -16.90 0.19
C MET A 14 12.11 -15.95 1.39
N ASP A 15 12.21 -16.43 2.63
CA ASP A 15 12.08 -15.59 3.82
C ASP A 15 13.17 -14.51 3.88
N LYS A 16 14.44 -14.86 3.70
CA LYS A 16 15.54 -13.88 3.69
C LYS A 16 15.58 -12.97 2.45
N SER A 17 15.20 -13.49 1.29
CA SER A 17 15.22 -12.71 0.03
C SER A 17 14.12 -11.64 -0.02
N PHE A 18 13.00 -11.86 0.67
CA PHE A 18 11.87 -10.95 0.68
C PHE A 18 11.95 -9.86 1.76
N THR A 19 12.71 -10.09 2.83
CA THR A 19 12.75 -9.17 3.98
C THR A 19 13.26 -7.78 3.60
N GLY A 20 14.36 -7.69 2.86
CA GLY A 20 14.95 -6.41 2.45
C GLY A 20 13.99 -5.55 1.60
N PRO A 21 13.52 -6.04 0.45
CA PRO A 21 12.60 -5.28 -0.40
C PRO A 21 11.27 -4.99 0.29
N TYR A 22 10.78 -5.88 1.14
CA TYR A 22 9.57 -5.64 1.92
C TYR A 22 9.76 -4.51 2.94
N LEU A 23 10.86 -4.50 3.70
CA LEU A 23 11.18 -3.43 4.65
C LEU A 23 11.35 -2.09 3.93
N PHE A 24 12.01 -2.07 2.78
CA PHE A 24 12.11 -0.87 1.96
C PHE A 24 10.72 -0.34 1.55
N PHE A 25 9.83 -1.22 1.12
CA PHE A 25 8.46 -0.86 0.74
C PHE A 25 7.66 -0.28 1.93
N ILE A 26 7.76 -0.90 3.10
CA ILE A 26 7.10 -0.42 4.33
C ILE A 26 7.67 0.92 4.77
N SER A 27 9.00 1.10 4.74
CA SER A 27 9.65 2.37 5.10
C SER A 27 9.21 3.50 4.18
N LEU A 28 9.14 3.25 2.88
CA LEU A 28 8.65 4.24 1.91
C LEU A 28 7.19 4.61 2.17
N SER A 29 6.34 3.62 2.43
CA SER A 29 4.92 3.85 2.77
C SER A 29 4.77 4.60 4.09
N PHE A 30 5.61 4.32 5.08
CA PHE A 30 5.65 5.05 6.35
C PHE A 30 6.02 6.52 6.16
N VAL A 31 7.11 6.78 5.43
CA VAL A 31 7.57 8.16 5.12
C VAL A 31 6.49 8.94 4.40
N TRP A 32 5.80 8.31 3.45
CA TRP A 32 4.67 8.91 2.75
C TRP A 32 3.54 9.30 3.71
N CYS A 33 3.11 8.38 4.58
CA CYS A 33 2.07 8.64 5.58
C CYS A 33 2.52 9.71 6.61
N ALA A 34 3.77 9.65 7.07
CA ALA A 34 4.33 10.64 7.98
C ALA A 34 4.35 12.04 7.35
N GLY A 35 4.68 12.16 6.07
CA GLY A 35 4.66 13.42 5.33
C GLY A 35 3.28 14.08 5.30
N ILE A 36 2.19 13.30 5.24
CA ILE A 36 0.81 13.81 5.28
C ILE A 36 0.55 14.59 6.57
N PHE A 37 1.06 14.11 7.71
CA PHE A 37 0.93 14.75 9.01
C PHE A 37 2.01 15.78 9.27
N ALA A 38 3.20 15.61 8.70
CA ALA A 38 4.28 16.57 8.84
C ALA A 38 3.95 17.93 8.21
N ALA A 39 3.25 17.97 7.09
CA ALA A 39 2.88 19.20 6.41
C ALA A 39 2.15 20.23 7.35
N PRO A 40 1.03 19.86 8.02
CA PRO A 40 0.34 20.77 8.94
C PRO A 40 1.16 21.08 10.21
N LEU A 41 1.95 20.11 10.70
CA LEU A 41 2.78 20.32 11.89
C LEU A 41 3.91 21.32 11.63
N LEU A 42 4.59 21.21 10.48
CA LEU A 42 5.61 22.16 10.04
C LEU A 42 5.02 23.56 9.80
N GLN A 43 3.82 23.62 9.19
CA GLN A 43 3.10 24.87 9.00
C GLN A 43 2.79 25.56 10.33
N ASN A 44 2.32 24.80 11.32
CA ASN A 44 2.02 25.31 12.66
C ASN A 44 3.28 25.72 13.43
N ALA A 45 4.42 25.05 13.17
CA ALA A 45 5.72 25.37 13.76
C ALA A 45 6.42 26.60 13.10
N GLY A 46 5.77 27.27 12.12
CA GLY A 46 6.34 28.41 11.41
C GLY A 46 7.35 28.05 10.31
N MET A 47 7.55 26.76 10.04
CA MET A 47 8.45 26.25 8.97
C MET A 47 7.73 26.26 7.60
N HIS A 48 7.27 27.44 7.16
CA HIS A 48 6.41 27.60 5.99
C HIS A 48 7.02 27.05 4.68
N ALA A 49 8.32 27.26 4.49
CA ALA A 49 9.01 26.77 3.28
C ALA A 49 8.99 25.23 3.19
N ALA A 50 9.32 24.54 4.29
CA ALA A 50 9.29 23.07 4.34
C ALA A 50 7.87 22.50 4.22
N ALA A 51 6.90 23.13 4.89
CA ALA A 51 5.48 22.80 4.75
C ALA A 51 5.00 22.98 3.31
N GLY A 52 5.38 24.08 2.65
CA GLY A 52 5.04 24.38 1.26
C GLY A 52 5.51 23.31 0.29
N VAL A 53 6.75 22.82 0.45
CA VAL A 53 7.27 21.69 -0.37
C VAL A 53 6.42 20.44 -0.22
N LEU A 54 6.01 20.09 1.00
CA LEU A 54 5.16 18.92 1.22
C LEU A 54 3.76 19.11 0.63
N TYR A 55 3.14 20.28 0.84
CA TYR A 55 1.84 20.57 0.24
C TYR A 55 1.89 20.54 -1.29
N GLU A 56 2.93 21.09 -1.90
CA GLU A 56 3.11 21.02 -3.36
C GLU A 56 3.29 19.59 -3.84
N ALA A 57 4.13 18.79 -3.18
CA ALA A 57 4.34 17.38 -3.52
C ALA A 57 3.02 16.58 -3.46
N PHE A 58 2.25 16.75 -2.39
CA PHE A 58 0.93 16.11 -2.24
C PHE A 58 -0.13 16.72 -3.18
N GLY A 59 0.00 17.98 -3.58
CA GLY A 59 -0.87 18.64 -4.55
C GLY A 59 -0.89 17.96 -5.93
N ARG A 60 0.20 17.26 -6.29
CA ARG A 60 0.30 16.49 -7.54
C ARG A 60 -0.57 15.23 -7.56
N VAL A 61 -0.94 14.70 -6.39
CA VAL A 61 -1.73 13.47 -6.25
C VAL A 61 -3.10 13.68 -5.60
N CYS A 62 -3.34 14.88 -5.03
CA CYS A 62 -4.58 15.20 -4.34
C CYS A 62 -4.95 16.68 -4.52
N HIS A 63 -6.22 16.97 -4.79
CA HIS A 63 -6.72 18.35 -4.98
C HIS A 63 -6.74 19.20 -3.69
N GLN A 64 -6.46 18.63 -2.52
CA GLN A 64 -6.29 19.33 -1.22
C GLN A 64 -7.40 20.34 -0.88
N ARG A 65 -8.67 20.07 -1.27
CA ARG A 65 -9.77 20.99 -0.98
C ARG A 65 -10.05 21.02 0.52
N ALA A 66 -10.01 22.21 1.15
CA ALA A 66 -10.16 22.40 2.60
C ALA A 66 -11.45 21.77 3.16
N GLY A 67 -12.61 21.97 2.56
CA GLY A 67 -13.87 21.36 2.97
C GLY A 67 -13.93 19.83 2.88
N ARG A 68 -12.93 19.21 2.23
CA ARG A 68 -12.81 17.75 2.04
C ARG A 68 -11.59 17.15 2.73
N SER A 69 -10.88 17.92 3.58
CA SER A 69 -9.67 17.50 4.27
C SER A 69 -9.89 17.41 5.77
N PHE A 70 -9.04 16.64 6.45
CA PHE A 70 -8.92 16.71 7.89
C PHE A 70 -8.00 17.88 8.27
N PHE A 71 -8.08 18.32 9.51
CA PHE A 71 -7.24 19.36 10.07
C PHE A 71 -6.46 18.79 11.27
N CYS A 72 -5.23 19.25 11.45
CA CYS A 72 -4.36 18.94 12.56
C CYS A 72 -3.69 20.24 13.01
N ALA A 73 -3.74 20.56 14.31
CA ALA A 73 -3.21 21.80 14.87
C ALA A 73 -3.70 23.08 14.14
N GLY A 74 -4.98 23.11 13.75
CA GLY A 74 -5.57 24.23 13.00
C GLY A 74 -5.20 24.31 11.52
N GLN A 75 -4.30 23.46 11.04
CA GLN A 75 -3.84 23.41 9.66
C GLN A 75 -4.41 22.19 8.92
N GLN A 76 -4.65 22.33 7.61
CA GLN A 76 -5.15 21.26 6.76
C GLN A 76 -4.11 20.15 6.61
N LEU A 77 -4.52 18.86 6.63
CA LEU A 77 -3.63 17.74 6.27
C LEU A 77 -3.14 17.84 4.81
N GLY A 78 -1.98 17.26 4.54
CA GLY A 78 -1.35 17.26 3.21
C GLY A 78 -2.22 16.67 2.09
N VAL A 79 -3.26 15.89 2.43
CA VAL A 79 -4.20 15.30 1.48
C VAL A 79 -5.63 15.30 2.01
N CYS A 80 -6.63 15.12 1.11
CA CYS A 80 -8.05 15.07 1.49
C CYS A 80 -8.41 13.81 2.29
N LYS A 81 -9.56 13.79 2.97
CA LYS A 81 -10.08 12.70 3.83
C LYS A 81 -10.03 11.34 3.16
N ARG A 82 -10.42 11.24 1.87
CA ARG A 82 -10.39 9.99 1.10
C ARG A 82 -8.94 9.50 0.90
N CYS A 83 -8.05 10.37 0.42
CA CYS A 83 -6.65 10.01 0.21
C CYS A 83 -5.95 9.65 1.53
N THR A 84 -6.23 10.38 2.62
CA THR A 84 -5.74 10.02 3.96
C THR A 84 -6.14 8.60 4.33
N SER A 85 -7.42 8.25 4.14
CA SER A 85 -7.93 6.91 4.46
C SER A 85 -7.32 5.83 3.57
N VAL A 86 -7.13 6.09 2.27
CA VAL A 86 -6.46 5.16 1.35
C VAL A 86 -5.02 4.91 1.80
N TYR A 87 -4.23 5.95 2.06
CA TYR A 87 -2.81 5.78 2.39
C TYR A 87 -2.59 5.14 3.75
N LEU A 88 -3.37 5.54 4.77
CA LEU A 88 -3.26 4.96 6.11
C LEU A 88 -3.71 3.49 6.14
N SER A 89 -4.81 3.14 5.48
CA SER A 89 -5.28 1.76 5.42
C SER A 89 -4.37 0.88 4.55
N PHE A 90 -3.79 1.45 3.49
CA PHE A 90 -2.74 0.80 2.71
C PHE A 90 -1.53 0.45 3.58
N PHE A 91 -0.99 1.43 4.30
CA PHE A 91 0.14 1.22 5.20
C PHE A 91 -0.18 0.19 6.28
N ALA A 92 -1.32 0.32 6.97
CA ALA A 92 -1.75 -0.62 7.99
C ALA A 92 -1.90 -2.05 7.44
N SER A 93 -2.55 -2.22 6.28
CA SER A 93 -2.70 -3.50 5.62
C SER A 93 -1.37 -4.06 5.15
N ALA A 94 -0.46 -3.21 4.65
CA ALA A 94 0.88 -3.62 4.27
C ALA A 94 1.68 -4.13 5.47
N VAL A 95 1.62 -3.47 6.62
CA VAL A 95 2.27 -3.92 7.87
C VAL A 95 1.69 -5.25 8.35
N LEU A 96 0.38 -5.43 8.24
CA LEU A 96 -0.30 -6.66 8.65
C LEU A 96 -0.13 -7.81 7.64
N PHE A 97 0.28 -7.51 6.40
CA PHE A 97 0.37 -8.48 5.31
C PHE A 97 1.13 -9.76 5.70
N PRO A 98 2.35 -9.74 6.26
CA PRO A 98 3.09 -10.97 6.55
C PRO A 98 2.40 -11.85 7.58
N PHE A 99 1.74 -11.24 8.57
CA PHE A 99 0.98 -11.98 9.58
C PHE A 99 -0.25 -12.66 8.98
N LEU A 100 -1.03 -11.93 8.20
CA LEU A 100 -2.23 -12.44 7.55
C LEU A 100 -1.90 -13.44 6.43
N ALA A 101 -0.85 -13.20 5.67
CA ALA A 101 -0.36 -14.12 4.64
C ALA A 101 0.09 -15.45 5.25
N ARG A 102 0.85 -15.41 6.38
CA ARG A 102 1.23 -16.62 7.13
C ARG A 102 0.01 -17.38 7.65
N ARG A 103 -1.03 -16.66 8.12
CA ARG A 103 -2.27 -17.27 8.60
C ARG A 103 -3.06 -17.91 7.43
N LYS A 104 -3.15 -17.24 6.28
CA LYS A 104 -3.75 -17.78 5.05
C LYS A 104 -2.99 -19.03 4.61
N TRP A 105 -1.66 -18.96 4.54
CA TRP A 105 -0.78 -20.07 4.18
C TRP A 105 -1.03 -21.31 5.01
N ARG A 106 -1.09 -21.17 6.35
CA ARG A 106 -1.35 -22.31 7.26
C ARG A 106 -2.70 -22.99 7.04
N ARG A 107 -3.66 -22.32 6.41
CA ARG A 107 -4.99 -22.85 6.10
C ARG A 107 -5.08 -23.49 4.72
N MET A 108 -4.05 -23.36 3.88
CA MET A 108 -4.03 -23.97 2.56
C MET A 108 -3.63 -25.45 2.69
N GLU A 109 -4.34 -26.32 2.01
CA GLU A 109 -4.06 -27.77 1.97
C GLU A 109 -2.71 -28.09 1.30
N ARG A 110 -2.25 -27.20 0.41
CA ARG A 110 -0.98 -27.28 -0.29
C ARG A 110 -0.19 -25.99 -0.10
N PRO A 111 1.15 -26.08 0.11
CA PRO A 111 1.99 -24.89 0.12
C PRO A 111 1.90 -24.19 -1.24
N PRO A 112 1.73 -22.86 -1.27
CA PRO A 112 1.68 -22.12 -2.52
C PRO A 112 2.99 -22.28 -3.30
N ALA A 113 2.91 -22.46 -4.60
CA ALA A 113 4.06 -22.55 -5.48
C ALA A 113 4.74 -21.19 -5.69
N SER A 114 3.95 -20.09 -5.57
CA SER A 114 4.42 -18.71 -5.70
C SER A 114 3.70 -17.81 -4.70
N ILE A 115 4.35 -16.69 -4.34
CA ILE A 115 3.74 -15.64 -3.53
C ILE A 115 2.52 -15.02 -4.24
N LEU A 116 2.45 -15.11 -5.56
CA LEU A 116 1.31 -14.63 -6.36
C LEU A 116 0.00 -15.36 -6.04
N GLU A 117 0.05 -16.60 -5.53
CA GLU A 117 -1.14 -17.32 -5.07
C GLU A 117 -1.78 -16.69 -3.81
N MET A 118 -1.07 -15.76 -3.14
CA MET A 118 -1.61 -14.97 -2.06
C MET A 118 -2.56 -13.87 -2.53
N ILE A 119 -2.53 -13.51 -3.82
CA ILE A 119 -3.41 -12.50 -4.40
C ILE A 119 -4.87 -12.94 -4.22
N PRO A 120 -5.74 -12.06 -3.70
CA PRO A 120 -7.18 -12.34 -3.60
C PRO A 120 -7.82 -12.45 -4.98
N SER A 121 -9.01 -13.06 -5.04
CA SER A 121 -9.77 -13.12 -6.30
C SER A 121 -10.12 -11.70 -6.79
N GLN A 122 -10.21 -11.53 -8.10
CA GLN A 122 -10.60 -10.26 -8.73
C GLN A 122 -11.97 -9.75 -8.24
N THR A 123 -12.86 -10.65 -7.86
CA THR A 123 -14.16 -10.32 -7.28
C THR A 123 -14.02 -9.52 -5.98
N ILE A 124 -13.07 -9.90 -5.10
CA ILE A 124 -12.81 -9.17 -3.85
C ILE A 124 -12.28 -7.77 -4.15
N ALA A 125 -11.36 -7.65 -5.12
CA ALA A 125 -10.86 -6.35 -5.55
C ALA A 125 -11.99 -5.46 -6.05
N LEU A 126 -12.86 -6.00 -6.89
CA LEU A 126 -14.02 -5.29 -7.45
C LEU A 126 -14.97 -4.81 -6.34
N ILE A 127 -15.33 -5.68 -5.39
CA ILE A 127 -16.18 -5.33 -4.23
C ILE A 127 -15.55 -4.18 -3.41
N CYS A 128 -14.25 -4.18 -3.22
CA CYS A 128 -13.55 -3.11 -2.47
C CYS A 128 -13.42 -1.80 -3.28
N PHE A 129 -13.37 -1.90 -4.61
CA PHE A 129 -13.22 -0.74 -5.50
C PHE A 129 -14.55 -0.04 -5.81
N LEU A 130 -15.64 -0.80 -5.97
CA LEU A 130 -16.97 -0.30 -6.34
C LEU A 130 -17.47 0.84 -5.44
N PRO A 131 -17.39 0.79 -4.09
CA PRO A 131 -17.88 1.88 -3.25
C PRO A 131 -17.17 3.22 -3.54
N MET A 132 -15.86 3.17 -3.85
CA MET A 132 -15.12 4.37 -4.23
C MET A 132 -15.55 4.87 -5.61
N LEU A 133 -15.76 3.99 -6.56
CA LEU A 133 -16.20 4.33 -7.91
C LEU A 133 -17.58 5.00 -7.89
N PHE A 134 -18.52 4.42 -7.12
CA PHE A 134 -19.86 4.99 -6.94
C PHE A 134 -19.83 6.36 -6.24
N ASP A 135 -19.10 6.47 -5.10
CA ASP A 135 -19.01 7.73 -4.35
C ASP A 135 -18.39 8.86 -5.17
N VAL A 136 -17.37 8.55 -5.99
CA VAL A 136 -16.75 9.52 -6.91
C VAL A 136 -17.67 9.82 -8.09
N GLY A 137 -18.20 8.81 -8.74
CA GLY A 137 -19.03 8.96 -9.93
C GLY A 137 -20.30 9.76 -9.65
N LEU A 138 -21.04 9.42 -8.60
CA LEU A 138 -22.25 10.15 -8.20
C LEU A 138 -21.96 11.60 -7.76
N SER A 139 -20.79 11.82 -7.14
CA SER A 139 -20.36 13.18 -6.76
C SER A 139 -19.96 14.04 -7.98
N ILE A 140 -19.36 13.43 -9.02
CA ILE A 140 -19.04 14.12 -10.27
C ILE A 140 -20.31 14.40 -11.06
N ALA A 141 -21.25 13.47 -11.10
CA ALA A 141 -22.56 13.64 -11.77
C ALA A 141 -23.47 14.66 -11.06
N GLY A 142 -23.06 15.19 -9.88
CA GLY A 142 -23.86 16.16 -9.13
C GLY A 142 -25.10 15.55 -8.45
N ILE A 143 -25.24 14.22 -8.46
CA ILE A 143 -26.42 13.51 -7.92
C ILE A 143 -26.38 13.48 -6.39
N THR A 144 -25.17 13.30 -5.81
CA THR A 144 -25.00 13.22 -4.35
C THR A 144 -23.80 14.03 -3.88
N VAL A 145 -23.87 14.54 -2.65
CA VAL A 145 -22.72 15.16 -1.98
C VAL A 145 -22.01 14.08 -1.15
N SER A 146 -20.80 13.71 -1.56
CA SER A 146 -19.97 12.75 -0.84
C SER A 146 -19.68 13.25 0.59
N THR A 147 -20.09 12.49 1.59
CA THR A 147 -19.92 12.80 3.01
C THR A 147 -18.53 12.43 3.52
N THR A 148 -18.19 12.83 4.74
CA THR A 148 -16.93 12.39 5.38
C THR A 148 -16.90 10.87 5.55
N ILE A 149 -18.02 10.26 5.93
CA ILE A 149 -18.12 8.82 6.18
C ILE A 149 -17.93 8.05 4.88
N THR A 150 -18.64 8.42 3.80
CA THR A 150 -18.51 7.73 2.51
C THR A 150 -17.08 7.79 1.96
N ARG A 151 -16.40 8.92 2.13
CA ARG A 151 -14.97 9.10 1.73
C ARG A 151 -14.02 8.24 2.55
N VAL A 152 -14.22 8.17 3.86
CA VAL A 152 -13.37 7.38 4.75
C VAL A 152 -13.59 5.90 4.49
N VAL A 153 -14.83 5.45 4.43
CA VAL A 153 -15.16 4.03 4.21
C VAL A 153 -14.66 3.54 2.84
N SER A 154 -15.00 4.25 1.77
CA SER A 154 -14.57 3.88 0.42
C SER A 154 -13.04 3.93 0.25
N GLY A 155 -12.38 4.92 0.85
CA GLY A 155 -10.93 5.02 0.88
C GLY A 155 -10.27 3.88 1.65
N THR A 156 -10.81 3.54 2.82
CA THR A 156 -10.29 2.44 3.65
C THR A 156 -10.45 1.08 2.97
N MET A 157 -11.59 0.81 2.36
CA MET A 157 -11.81 -0.44 1.62
C MET A 157 -10.80 -0.60 0.49
N LEU A 158 -10.62 0.42 -0.33
CA LEU A 158 -9.64 0.38 -1.42
C LEU A 158 -8.21 0.26 -0.89
N GLY A 159 -7.82 1.10 0.07
CA GLY A 159 -6.47 1.10 0.61
C GLY A 159 -6.09 -0.22 1.28
N SER A 160 -7.04 -0.89 1.94
CA SER A 160 -6.79 -2.18 2.62
C SER A 160 -6.53 -3.33 1.66
N ILE A 161 -7.14 -3.33 0.48
CA ILE A 161 -6.99 -4.43 -0.48
C ILE A 161 -5.74 -4.28 -1.37
N LEU A 162 -5.32 -3.05 -1.68
CA LEU A 162 -4.20 -2.78 -2.59
C LEU A 162 -2.89 -3.50 -2.24
N PRO A 163 -2.43 -3.55 -0.96
CA PRO A 163 -1.19 -4.24 -0.60
C PRO A 163 -1.19 -5.73 -0.97
N TRP A 164 -2.37 -6.39 -0.99
CA TRP A 164 -2.51 -7.80 -1.35
C TRP A 164 -2.24 -8.09 -2.83
N TYR A 165 -2.27 -7.05 -3.67
CA TYR A 165 -1.88 -7.13 -5.08
C TYR A 165 -0.47 -6.61 -5.29
N VAL A 166 -0.16 -5.45 -4.70
CA VAL A 166 1.12 -4.76 -4.93
C VAL A 166 2.30 -5.52 -4.33
N ILE A 167 2.19 -5.99 -3.08
CA ILE A 167 3.32 -6.63 -2.38
C ILE A 167 3.73 -7.95 -3.05
N PRO A 168 2.81 -8.90 -3.36
CA PRO A 168 3.20 -10.14 -4.01
C PRO A 168 3.84 -9.92 -5.38
N VAL A 169 3.29 -9.03 -6.20
CA VAL A 169 3.84 -8.70 -7.53
C VAL A 169 5.21 -8.05 -7.42
N PHE A 170 5.37 -7.10 -6.49
CA PHE A 170 6.65 -6.43 -6.25
C PHE A 170 7.74 -7.40 -5.80
N LEU A 171 7.42 -8.28 -4.84
CA LEU A 171 8.38 -9.25 -4.31
C LEU A 171 8.74 -10.32 -5.34
N ASP A 172 7.78 -10.80 -6.13
CA ASP A 172 8.02 -11.76 -7.20
C ASP A 172 8.94 -11.17 -8.28
N ALA A 173 8.66 -9.96 -8.74
CA ALA A 173 9.49 -9.25 -9.71
C ALA A 173 10.92 -9.00 -9.20
N TRP A 174 11.08 -8.70 -7.90
CA TRP A 174 12.39 -8.50 -7.28
C TRP A 174 13.22 -9.78 -7.28
N VAL A 175 12.62 -10.88 -6.86
CA VAL A 175 13.28 -12.19 -6.81
C VAL A 175 13.69 -12.65 -8.22
N HIS A 176 12.78 -12.52 -9.20
CA HIS A 176 13.06 -12.89 -10.58
C HIS A 176 14.27 -12.12 -11.14
N ARG A 177 14.32 -10.80 -10.95
CA ARG A 177 15.48 -9.98 -11.38
C ARG A 177 16.79 -10.42 -10.72
N ARG A 178 16.74 -10.78 -9.43
CA ARG A 178 17.93 -11.24 -8.71
C ARG A 178 18.46 -12.56 -9.24
N PHE A 179 17.59 -13.50 -9.56
CA PHE A 179 17.97 -14.78 -10.18
C PHE A 179 18.60 -14.58 -11.56
N GLU A 180 18.04 -13.73 -12.41
CA GLU A 180 18.61 -13.42 -13.71
C GLU A 180 20.00 -12.78 -13.61
N THR A 181 20.22 -11.92 -12.63
CA THR A 181 21.53 -11.28 -12.39
C THR A 181 22.58 -12.30 -11.96
N ILE A 182 22.23 -13.26 -11.10
CA ILE A 182 23.13 -14.33 -10.65
C ILE A 182 23.50 -15.23 -11.84
N LYS A 183 22.52 -15.66 -12.59
CA LYS A 183 22.71 -16.53 -13.78
C LYS A 183 23.59 -15.88 -14.87
N LYS A 184 23.47 -14.54 -15.01
CA LYS A 184 24.32 -13.78 -15.92
C LYS A 184 25.78 -13.73 -15.45
N LYS A 185 26.03 -13.61 -14.14
CA LYS A 185 27.37 -13.61 -13.55
C LYS A 185 28.06 -14.99 -13.70
N GLU A 186 27.32 -16.07 -13.49
CA GLU A 186 27.85 -17.44 -13.68
C GLU A 186 28.23 -17.75 -15.12
N LYS A 187 27.58 -17.14 -16.11
CA LYS A 187 27.93 -17.32 -17.54
C LYS A 187 29.13 -16.48 -17.99
N THR A 188 29.58 -15.51 -17.19
CA THR A 188 30.70 -14.61 -17.53
C THR A 188 32.00 -14.99 -16.81
N GLN A 189 31.97 -15.99 -15.94
CA GLN A 189 33.15 -16.67 -15.35
C GLN A 189 33.46 -17.99 -16.08
#